data_41bfff14e4e8e8f0ba27a07fa73b33a2
#
_entry.id   41bfff14e4e8e8f0ba27a07fa73b33a2
#
_cell.length_a   1.000
_cell.length_b   1.000
_cell.length_c   1.000
_cell.angle_alpha   90.00
_cell.angle_beta   90.00
_cell.angle_gamma   90.00
#
_symmetry.space_group_name_H-M   'P 1'
#
loop_
_entity.id
_entity.type
_entity.pdbx_description
1 polymer ?
#
loop_
_entity_poly.entity_id
_entity_poly.type
_entity_poly.pdbx_seq_one_letter_code
_entity_poly.pdbx_strand_id
1 'polypeptide(L)'
;MSLLLWSNILILITAIVCLVVVYWYFKDSPKDIKATYLFALFLVLAIQVLIIADLAFVELIVEVLYIAILTFVYIILLQSIRHLKSEHYRYPYPFVFTPVFLLITYPFLYDINVLKEVIINLIEGGGIAVIIFLFVYHINAFKRKYLAYSGLLSFILAMILASFLSQKWIYADFLWPVFLSFGMILVTYSFTYLLRSSANK
;
A
#
# COMPACT_ATOMS: atom_id res chain seq x y z
N MET A 1 3.01 -10.04 25.90
CA MET A 1 2.77 -10.05 24.45
C MET A 1 3.96 -9.35 23.82
N SER A 2 4.68 -9.97 22.89
CA SER A 2 5.83 -9.33 22.27
C SER A 2 5.37 -8.13 21.42
N LEU A 3 6.18 -7.07 21.33
CA LEU A 3 5.90 -5.88 20.50
C LEU A 3 5.64 -6.28 19.04
N LEU A 4 6.37 -7.28 18.56
CA LEU A 4 6.21 -7.82 17.22
C LEU A 4 4.80 -8.43 17.01
N LEU A 5 4.32 -9.22 17.97
CA LEU A 5 2.98 -9.82 17.88
C LEU A 5 1.88 -8.75 17.89
N TRP A 6 2.05 -7.70 18.71
CA TRP A 6 1.13 -6.56 18.73
C TRP A 6 1.03 -5.87 17.36
N SER A 7 2.18 -5.53 16.74
CA SER A 7 2.20 -4.86 15.46
C SER A 7 1.51 -5.68 14.36
N ASN A 8 1.78 -6.99 14.31
CA ASN A 8 1.21 -7.90 13.34
C ASN A 8 -0.31 -8.05 13.50
N ILE A 9 -0.80 -8.17 14.73
CA ILE A 9 -2.25 -8.21 15.01
C ILE A 9 -2.93 -6.91 14.60
N LEU A 10 -2.33 -5.76 14.89
CA LEU A 10 -2.89 -4.46 14.53
C LEU A 10 -2.99 -4.29 13.00
N ILE A 11 -1.94 -4.67 12.26
CA ILE A 11 -1.94 -4.63 10.80
C ILE A 11 -2.97 -5.61 10.22
N LEU A 12 -3.11 -6.81 10.80
CA LEU A 12 -4.13 -7.78 10.42
C LEU A 12 -5.55 -7.19 10.55
N ILE A 13 -5.87 -6.62 11.71
CA ILE A 13 -7.17 -5.98 11.96
C ILE A 13 -7.39 -4.83 10.96
N THR A 14 -6.35 -4.04 10.72
CA THR A 14 -6.40 -2.92 9.77
C THR A 14 -6.70 -3.40 8.35
N ALA A 15 -6.05 -4.46 7.90
CA ALA A 15 -6.31 -5.03 6.58
C ALA A 15 -7.76 -5.55 6.45
N ILE A 16 -8.31 -6.16 7.50
CA ILE A 16 -9.73 -6.57 7.53
C ILE A 16 -10.65 -5.35 7.44
N VAL A 17 -10.38 -4.28 8.20
CA VAL A 17 -11.15 -3.03 8.13
C VAL A 17 -11.08 -2.43 6.72
N CYS A 18 -9.89 -2.37 6.12
CA CYS A 18 -9.72 -1.89 4.75
C CYS A 18 -10.49 -2.75 3.73
N LEU A 19 -10.52 -4.08 3.88
CA LEU A 19 -11.34 -4.96 3.05
C LEU A 19 -12.82 -4.62 3.14
N VAL A 20 -13.34 -4.39 4.34
CA VAL A 20 -14.74 -3.98 4.55
C VAL A 20 -14.99 -2.62 3.90
N VAL A 21 -14.08 -1.66 4.08
CA VAL A 21 -14.19 -0.32 3.45
C VAL A 21 -14.21 -0.45 1.92
N VAL A 22 -13.31 -1.23 1.34
CA VAL A 22 -13.27 -1.46 -0.12
C VAL A 22 -14.54 -2.14 -0.60
N TYR A 23 -15.01 -3.17 0.08
CA TYR A 23 -16.21 -3.88 -0.30
C TYR A 23 -17.45 -2.96 -0.35
N TRP A 24 -17.64 -2.11 0.68
CA TRP A 24 -18.81 -1.25 0.79
C TRP A 24 -18.71 0.04 -0.03
N TYR A 25 -17.54 0.69 -0.05
CA TYR A 25 -17.40 2.02 -0.65
C TYR A 25 -16.89 2.02 -2.09
N PHE A 26 -16.30 0.92 -2.58
CA PHE A 26 -15.84 0.79 -3.97
C PHE A 26 -16.94 0.26 -4.93
N LYS A 27 -18.23 0.39 -4.58
CA LYS A 27 -19.31 -0.11 -5.44
C LYS A 27 -19.28 0.51 -6.84
N ASP A 28 -19.04 1.82 -6.90
CA ASP A 28 -19.04 2.61 -8.13
C ASP A 28 -17.65 2.81 -8.74
N SER A 29 -16.65 2.13 -8.21
CA SER A 29 -15.26 2.22 -8.71
C SER A 29 -15.04 1.24 -9.86
N PRO A 30 -14.04 1.51 -10.75
CA PRO A 30 -13.67 0.58 -11.81
C PRO A 30 -13.38 -0.82 -11.25
N LYS A 31 -13.94 -1.85 -11.89
CA LYS A 31 -13.87 -3.23 -11.40
C LYS A 31 -12.44 -3.77 -11.32
N ASP A 32 -11.59 -3.35 -12.25
CA ASP A 32 -10.17 -3.70 -12.31
C ASP A 32 -9.41 -3.19 -11.08
N ILE A 33 -9.58 -1.90 -10.72
CA ILE A 33 -8.96 -1.32 -9.52
C ILE A 33 -9.46 -2.00 -8.25
N LYS A 34 -10.77 -2.21 -8.17
CA LYS A 34 -11.38 -2.89 -7.02
C LYS A 34 -10.81 -4.29 -6.83
N ALA A 35 -10.74 -5.09 -7.90
CA ALA A 35 -10.21 -6.44 -7.85
C ALA A 35 -8.73 -6.46 -7.42
N THR A 36 -7.91 -5.59 -8.01
CA THR A 36 -6.49 -5.48 -7.69
C THR A 36 -6.27 -5.05 -6.24
N TYR A 37 -7.08 -4.11 -5.74
CA TYR A 37 -7.00 -3.63 -4.36
C TYR A 37 -7.38 -4.73 -3.36
N LEU A 38 -8.48 -5.45 -3.61
CA LEU A 38 -8.90 -6.58 -2.77
C LEU A 38 -7.82 -7.67 -2.73
N PHE A 39 -7.20 -7.96 -3.88
CA PHE A 39 -6.13 -8.94 -3.96
C PHE A 39 -4.88 -8.50 -3.17
N ALA A 40 -4.47 -7.23 -3.28
CA ALA A 40 -3.37 -6.69 -2.48
C ALA A 40 -3.64 -6.80 -0.97
N LEU A 41 -4.85 -6.46 -0.51
CA LEU A 41 -5.22 -6.60 0.90
C LEU A 41 -5.24 -8.06 1.35
N PHE A 42 -5.67 -8.99 0.48
CA PHE A 42 -5.63 -10.41 0.77
C PHE A 42 -4.18 -10.91 0.96
N LEU A 43 -3.23 -10.43 0.15
CA LEU A 43 -1.82 -10.74 0.34
C LEU A 43 -1.28 -10.20 1.67
N VAL A 44 -1.70 -8.99 2.08
CA VAL A 44 -1.34 -8.45 3.40
C VAL A 44 -1.84 -9.36 4.51
N LEU A 45 -3.09 -9.82 4.43
CA LEU A 45 -3.64 -10.77 5.40
C LEU A 45 -2.85 -12.08 5.42
N ALA A 46 -2.52 -12.63 4.25
CA ALA A 46 -1.75 -13.87 4.15
C ALA A 46 -0.39 -13.74 4.83
N ILE A 47 0.35 -12.64 4.60
CA ILE A 47 1.62 -12.38 5.29
C ILE A 47 1.44 -12.33 6.80
N GLN A 48 0.46 -11.58 7.30
CA GLN A 48 0.25 -11.44 8.74
C GLN A 48 -0.08 -12.77 9.41
N VAL A 49 -0.90 -13.59 8.76
CA VAL A 49 -1.22 -14.94 9.25
C VAL A 49 0.03 -15.83 9.29
N LEU A 50 0.85 -15.80 8.24
CA LEU A 50 2.10 -16.59 8.18
C LEU A 50 3.09 -16.17 9.28
N ILE A 51 3.27 -14.87 9.51
CA ILE A 51 4.17 -14.35 10.54
C ILE A 51 3.65 -14.73 11.95
N ILE A 52 2.34 -14.61 12.18
CA ILE A 52 1.74 -14.97 13.48
C ILE A 52 1.81 -16.48 13.73
N ALA A 53 1.72 -17.30 12.67
CA ALA A 53 1.79 -18.76 12.78
C ALA A 53 3.20 -19.28 13.07
N ASP A 54 4.24 -18.43 12.96
CA ASP A 54 5.65 -18.74 13.29
C ASP A 54 6.15 -20.07 12.70
N LEU A 55 5.82 -20.31 11.42
CA LEU A 55 6.17 -21.56 10.73
C LEU A 55 7.63 -21.51 10.25
N ALA A 56 8.38 -22.59 10.42
CA ALA A 56 9.70 -22.74 9.81
C ALA A 56 9.61 -22.57 8.28
N PHE A 57 10.62 -21.90 7.66
CA PHE A 57 10.69 -21.58 6.23
C PHE A 57 9.77 -20.43 5.72
N VAL A 58 9.17 -19.67 6.62
CA VAL A 58 8.25 -18.59 6.23
C VAL A 58 8.99 -17.36 5.68
N GLU A 59 10.25 -17.12 6.05
CA GLU A 59 10.99 -15.89 5.69
C GLU A 59 10.99 -15.62 4.18
N LEU A 60 11.39 -16.60 3.37
CA LEU A 60 11.40 -16.45 1.90
C LEU A 60 9.98 -16.19 1.34
N ILE A 61 8.99 -16.91 1.85
CA ILE A 61 7.60 -16.74 1.40
C ILE A 61 7.10 -15.35 1.74
N VAL A 62 7.38 -14.87 2.95
CA VAL A 62 7.01 -13.52 3.41
C VAL A 62 7.68 -12.45 2.54
N GLU A 63 8.96 -12.60 2.22
CA GLU A 63 9.65 -11.67 1.33
C GLU A 63 9.05 -11.62 -0.07
N VAL A 64 8.78 -12.77 -0.68
CA VAL A 64 8.15 -12.83 -2.02
C VAL A 64 6.75 -12.22 -1.99
N LEU A 65 5.94 -12.52 -0.97
CA LEU A 65 4.62 -11.93 -0.80
C LEU A 65 4.69 -10.42 -0.58
N TYR A 66 5.70 -9.93 0.14
CA TYR A 66 5.92 -8.50 0.34
C TYR A 66 6.21 -7.77 -0.98
N ILE A 67 7.09 -8.32 -1.81
CA ILE A 67 7.33 -7.77 -3.16
C ILE A 67 6.08 -7.85 -4.04
N ALA A 68 5.28 -8.92 -3.89
CA ALA A 68 4.01 -9.01 -4.58
C ALA A 68 3.05 -7.90 -4.15
N ILE A 69 2.95 -7.58 -2.84
CA ILE A 69 2.13 -6.46 -2.36
C ILE A 69 2.59 -5.15 -2.98
N LEU A 70 3.90 -4.85 -2.94
CA LEU A 70 4.45 -3.63 -3.56
C LEU A 70 4.10 -3.56 -5.06
N THR A 71 4.25 -4.67 -5.77
CA THR A 71 3.88 -4.80 -7.19
C THR A 71 2.41 -4.44 -7.40
N PHE A 72 1.49 -5.00 -6.60
CA PHE A 72 0.06 -4.70 -6.72
C PHE A 72 -0.30 -3.28 -6.33
N VAL A 73 0.38 -2.68 -5.34
CA VAL A 73 0.22 -1.25 -5.01
C VAL A 73 0.56 -0.38 -6.23
N TYR A 74 1.67 -0.67 -6.93
CA TYR A 74 2.02 0.07 -8.15
C TYR A 74 1.03 -0.16 -9.30
N ILE A 75 0.50 -1.37 -9.46
CA ILE A 75 -0.56 -1.65 -10.44
C ILE A 75 -1.79 -0.81 -10.13
N ILE A 76 -2.22 -0.74 -8.85
CA ILE A 76 -3.36 0.10 -8.42
C ILE A 76 -3.10 1.57 -8.74
N LEU A 77 -1.89 2.07 -8.47
CA LEU A 77 -1.53 3.46 -8.77
C LEU A 77 -1.57 3.74 -10.27
N LEU A 78 -1.01 2.87 -11.10
CA LEU A 78 -1.04 3.01 -12.55
C LEU A 78 -2.46 2.90 -13.11
N GLN A 79 -3.27 1.94 -12.65
CA GLN A 79 -4.68 1.87 -13.01
C GLN A 79 -5.40 3.17 -12.68
N SER A 80 -5.16 3.71 -11.49
CA SER A 80 -5.80 4.95 -11.03
C SER A 80 -5.40 6.15 -11.87
N ILE A 81 -4.10 6.32 -12.15
CA ILE A 81 -3.61 7.38 -13.05
C ILE A 81 -4.26 7.25 -14.43
N ARG A 82 -4.34 6.04 -14.95
CA ARG A 82 -4.98 5.78 -16.25
C ARG A 82 -6.45 6.17 -16.25
N HIS A 83 -7.21 5.84 -15.20
CA HIS A 83 -8.63 6.20 -15.09
C HIS A 83 -8.86 7.70 -14.86
N LEU A 84 -7.92 8.38 -14.20
CA LEU A 84 -8.00 9.84 -13.96
C LEU A 84 -7.68 10.66 -15.21
N LYS A 85 -6.96 10.10 -16.19
CA LYS A 85 -6.67 10.76 -17.47
C LYS A 85 -7.88 10.72 -18.41
N SER A 86 -8.05 11.78 -19.22
CA SER A 86 -9.00 11.76 -20.32
C SER A 86 -8.63 10.68 -21.35
N GLU A 87 -9.62 10.18 -22.09
CA GLU A 87 -9.46 9.02 -23.00
C GLU A 87 -8.30 9.18 -23.98
N HIS A 88 -8.10 10.39 -24.52
CA HIS A 88 -7.05 10.68 -25.51
C HIS A 88 -5.62 10.58 -24.94
N TYR A 89 -5.44 10.68 -23.63
CA TYR A 89 -4.14 10.64 -22.95
C TYR A 89 -3.92 9.36 -22.14
N ARG A 90 -4.82 8.36 -22.28
CA ARG A 90 -4.67 7.07 -21.61
C ARG A 90 -3.61 6.23 -22.32
N TYR A 91 -2.60 5.80 -21.56
CA TYR A 91 -1.64 4.83 -22.09
C TYR A 91 -2.29 3.43 -22.23
N PRO A 92 -1.74 2.58 -23.14
CA PRO A 92 -2.26 1.22 -23.34
C PRO A 92 -2.33 0.42 -22.04
N TYR A 93 -3.38 -0.40 -21.90
CA TYR A 93 -3.64 -1.16 -20.66
C TYR A 93 -2.46 -2.07 -20.23
N PRO A 94 -1.71 -2.72 -21.14
CA PRO A 94 -0.56 -3.56 -20.77
C PRO A 94 0.51 -2.84 -19.94
N PHE A 95 0.69 -1.53 -20.11
CA PHE A 95 1.66 -0.75 -19.32
C PHE A 95 1.32 -0.71 -17.82
N VAL A 96 0.07 -0.99 -17.44
CA VAL A 96 -0.34 -1.11 -16.04
C VAL A 96 0.38 -2.26 -15.34
N PHE A 97 0.74 -3.30 -16.08
CA PHE A 97 1.38 -4.49 -15.55
C PHE A 97 2.91 -4.45 -15.56
N THR A 98 3.53 -3.33 -15.98
CA THR A 98 4.99 -3.19 -15.93
C THR A 98 5.60 -3.46 -14.55
N PRO A 99 4.94 -3.17 -13.40
CA PRO A 99 5.49 -3.50 -12.09
C PRO A 99 5.67 -5.00 -11.84
N VAL A 100 5.01 -5.87 -12.61
CA VAL A 100 5.21 -7.34 -12.52
C VAL A 100 6.67 -7.71 -12.78
N PHE A 101 7.40 -6.89 -13.54
CA PHE A 101 8.84 -7.06 -13.71
C PHE A 101 9.61 -7.08 -12.38
N LEU A 102 9.14 -6.36 -11.37
CA LEU A 102 9.75 -6.37 -10.02
C LEU A 102 9.66 -7.76 -9.40
N LEU A 103 8.52 -8.42 -9.54
CA LEU A 103 8.31 -9.76 -9.00
C LEU A 103 9.18 -10.80 -9.72
N ILE A 104 9.36 -10.64 -11.04
CA ILE A 104 10.16 -11.55 -11.85
C ILE A 104 11.66 -11.34 -11.57
N THR A 105 12.12 -10.11 -11.39
CA THR A 105 13.53 -9.79 -11.19
C THR A 105 14.00 -10.01 -9.75
N TYR A 106 13.11 -10.01 -8.79
CA TYR A 106 13.45 -10.12 -7.37
C TYR A 106 14.27 -11.37 -7.01
N PRO A 107 13.96 -12.59 -7.49
CA PRO A 107 14.76 -13.77 -7.19
C PRO A 107 16.23 -13.65 -7.63
N PHE A 108 16.52 -12.88 -8.68
CA PHE A 108 17.89 -12.65 -9.15
C PHE A 108 18.68 -11.67 -8.28
N LEU A 109 17.98 -10.90 -7.42
CA LEU A 109 18.56 -9.92 -6.49
C LEU A 109 18.75 -10.50 -5.09
N TYR A 110 18.25 -11.71 -4.86
CA TYR A 110 18.20 -12.33 -3.53
C TYR A 110 19.55 -12.44 -2.85
N ASP A 111 20.61 -12.76 -3.63
CA ASP A 111 21.96 -12.94 -3.11
C ASP A 111 22.72 -11.61 -2.88
N ILE A 112 22.16 -10.46 -3.27
CA ILE A 112 22.81 -9.15 -3.19
C ILE A 112 22.08 -8.28 -2.16
N ASN A 113 22.31 -8.54 -0.87
CA ASN A 113 21.58 -7.90 0.24
C ASN A 113 21.52 -6.37 0.15
N VAL A 114 22.65 -5.71 -0.12
CA VAL A 114 22.70 -4.23 -0.18
C VAL A 114 21.86 -3.69 -1.35
N LEU A 115 21.95 -4.31 -2.52
CA LEU A 115 21.18 -3.89 -3.69
C LEU A 115 19.69 -4.11 -3.49
N LYS A 116 19.33 -5.24 -2.87
CA LYS A 116 17.97 -5.59 -2.49
C LYS A 116 17.34 -4.51 -1.58
N GLU A 117 18.02 -4.12 -0.51
CA GLU A 117 17.52 -3.08 0.42
C GLU A 117 17.37 -1.73 -0.26
N VAL A 118 18.34 -1.31 -1.07
CA VAL A 118 18.27 -0.05 -1.82
C VAL A 118 17.09 -0.06 -2.78
N ILE A 119 16.85 -1.15 -3.52
CA ILE A 119 15.74 -1.26 -4.47
C ILE A 119 14.41 -1.25 -3.73
N ILE A 120 14.25 -1.98 -2.64
CA ILE A 120 13.02 -1.98 -1.83
C ILE A 120 12.72 -0.57 -1.33
N ASN A 121 13.69 0.12 -0.73
CA ASN A 121 13.52 1.48 -0.23
C ASN A 121 13.17 2.48 -1.33
N LEU A 122 13.74 2.35 -2.53
CA LEU A 122 13.40 3.20 -3.69
C LEU A 122 11.97 2.93 -4.17
N ILE A 123 11.54 1.67 -4.19
CA ILE A 123 10.19 1.30 -4.57
C ILE A 123 9.19 1.84 -3.55
N GLU A 124 9.41 1.64 -2.26
CA GLU A 124 8.54 2.15 -1.20
C GLU A 124 8.43 3.67 -1.22
N GLY A 125 9.57 4.36 -1.23
CA GLY A 125 9.63 5.82 -1.30
C GLY A 125 8.98 6.38 -2.56
N GLY A 126 9.23 5.74 -3.71
CA GLY A 126 8.62 6.10 -4.99
C GLY A 126 7.10 5.92 -4.96
N GLY A 127 6.60 4.82 -4.40
CA GLY A 127 5.16 4.56 -4.25
C GLY A 127 4.47 5.63 -3.42
N ILE A 128 5.08 6.01 -2.29
CA ILE A 128 4.55 7.06 -1.42
C ILE A 128 4.57 8.42 -2.13
N ALA A 129 5.66 8.76 -2.82
CA ALA A 129 5.73 10.00 -3.59
C ALA A 129 4.61 10.08 -4.64
N VAL A 130 4.31 8.98 -5.34
CA VAL A 130 3.20 8.90 -6.30
C VAL A 130 1.84 9.05 -5.60
N ILE A 131 1.61 8.44 -4.45
CA ILE A 131 0.39 8.59 -3.67
C ILE A 131 0.21 10.06 -3.25
N ILE A 132 1.24 10.68 -2.69
CA ILE A 132 1.22 12.10 -2.30
C ILE A 132 0.89 12.97 -3.50
N PHE A 133 1.57 12.76 -4.64
CA PHE A 133 1.31 13.51 -5.87
C PHE A 133 -0.14 13.37 -6.34
N LEU A 134 -0.67 12.15 -6.39
CA LEU A 134 -2.06 11.91 -6.80
C LEU A 134 -3.05 12.62 -5.87
N PHE A 135 -2.83 12.56 -4.57
CA PHE A 135 -3.72 13.18 -3.60
C PHE A 135 -3.65 14.71 -3.65
N VAL A 136 -2.46 15.28 -3.74
CA VAL A 136 -2.28 16.75 -3.83
C VAL A 136 -2.85 17.27 -5.16
N TYR A 137 -2.55 16.62 -6.28
CA TYR A 137 -3.04 17.03 -7.59
C TYR A 137 -4.58 16.98 -7.68
N HIS A 138 -5.19 15.96 -7.08
CA HIS A 138 -6.65 15.77 -7.10
C HIS A 138 -7.35 16.24 -5.83
N ILE A 139 -6.72 17.10 -5.03
CA ILE A 139 -7.25 17.52 -3.73
C ILE A 139 -8.66 18.09 -3.80
N ASN A 140 -9.02 18.72 -4.91
CA ASN A 140 -10.34 19.29 -5.13
C ASN A 140 -11.44 18.23 -5.37
N ALA A 141 -11.04 17.00 -5.71
CA ALA A 141 -11.98 15.88 -5.88
C ALA A 141 -12.46 15.30 -4.54
N PHE A 142 -11.73 15.56 -3.44
CA PHE A 142 -12.08 15.02 -2.14
C PHE A 142 -13.15 15.87 -1.44
N LYS A 143 -14.24 15.24 -1.05
CA LYS A 143 -15.30 15.88 -0.26
C LYS A 143 -14.80 16.33 1.12
N ARG A 144 -13.88 15.56 1.72
CA ARG A 144 -13.28 15.81 3.05
C ARG A 144 -11.76 15.82 2.95
N LYS A 145 -11.21 16.93 2.48
CA LYS A 145 -9.76 17.11 2.25
C LYS A 145 -8.89 16.81 3.48
N TYR A 146 -9.37 17.15 4.68
CA TYR A 146 -8.66 16.90 5.93
C TYR A 146 -8.40 15.40 6.19
N LEU A 147 -9.32 14.51 5.80
CA LEU A 147 -9.12 13.06 5.96
C LEU A 147 -8.02 12.54 5.03
N ALA A 148 -7.95 13.06 3.80
CA ALA A 148 -6.88 12.71 2.87
C ALA A 148 -5.51 13.17 3.39
N TYR A 149 -5.42 14.42 3.87
CA TYR A 149 -4.18 14.94 4.44
C TYR A 149 -3.76 14.22 5.72
N SER A 150 -4.68 13.94 6.64
CA SER A 150 -4.36 13.21 7.87
C SER A 150 -3.92 11.77 7.57
N GLY A 151 -4.52 11.12 6.57
CA GLY A 151 -4.08 9.81 6.12
C GLY A 151 -2.66 9.82 5.56
N LEU A 152 -2.35 10.77 4.67
CA LEU A 152 -0.99 10.94 4.13
C LEU A 152 0.03 11.27 5.21
N LEU A 153 -0.30 12.20 6.12
CA LEU A 153 0.58 12.56 7.23
C LEU A 153 0.85 11.36 8.14
N SER A 154 -0.15 10.56 8.43
CA SER A 154 0.01 9.33 9.22
C SER A 154 0.92 8.32 8.52
N PHE A 155 0.80 8.17 7.20
CA PHE A 155 1.71 7.32 6.42
C PHE A 155 3.15 7.79 6.51
N ILE A 156 3.40 9.09 6.32
CA ILE A 156 4.74 9.67 6.39
C ILE A 156 5.32 9.49 7.80
N LEU A 157 4.53 9.74 8.85
CA LEU A 157 4.95 9.54 10.24
C LEU A 157 5.28 8.06 10.50
N ALA A 158 4.46 7.12 10.03
CA ALA A 158 4.73 5.70 10.17
C ALA A 158 6.08 5.32 9.56
N MET A 159 6.39 5.83 8.37
CA MET A 159 7.67 5.56 7.72
C MET A 159 8.86 6.17 8.44
N ILE A 160 8.74 7.43 8.88
CA ILE A 160 9.81 8.07 9.68
C ILE A 160 10.07 7.28 10.95
N LEU A 161 9.03 6.85 11.64
CA LEU A 161 9.14 6.04 12.86
C LEU A 161 9.79 4.68 12.58
N ALA A 162 9.33 3.97 11.54
CA ALA A 162 9.86 2.66 11.19
C ALA A 162 11.30 2.70 10.69
N SER A 163 11.65 3.66 9.79
CA SER A 163 12.95 3.66 9.11
C SER A 163 14.06 4.36 9.90
N PHE A 164 13.73 5.40 10.68
CA PHE A 164 14.74 6.24 11.33
C PHE A 164 14.77 6.17 12.85
N LEU A 165 13.64 5.87 13.48
CA LEU A 165 13.50 5.96 14.93
C LEU A 165 13.35 4.61 15.62
N SER A 166 12.97 3.54 14.92
CA SER A 166 12.79 2.20 15.52
C SER A 166 14.04 1.68 16.21
N GLN A 167 15.23 1.94 15.64
CA GLN A 167 16.49 1.53 16.23
C GLN A 167 16.96 2.39 17.42
N LYS A 168 16.40 3.59 17.58
CA LYS A 168 16.86 4.58 18.57
C LYS A 168 15.86 4.83 19.70
N TRP A 169 14.61 4.52 19.48
CA TRP A 169 13.52 4.87 20.38
C TRP A 169 12.51 3.72 20.50
N ILE A 170 12.49 3.06 21.64
CA ILE A 170 11.64 1.87 21.88
C ILE A 170 10.15 2.10 21.64
N TYR A 171 9.66 3.34 21.85
CA TYR A 171 8.26 3.67 21.57
C TYR A 171 7.95 3.79 20.08
N ALA A 172 8.96 3.96 19.22
CA ALA A 172 8.77 4.01 17.79
C ALA A 172 8.21 2.68 17.27
N ASP A 173 8.72 1.54 17.80
CA ASP A 173 8.25 0.21 17.43
C ASP A 173 6.78 -0.04 17.81
N PHE A 174 6.28 0.66 18.81
CA PHE A 174 4.87 0.62 19.18
C PHE A 174 4.01 1.59 18.35
N LEU A 175 4.54 2.76 18.01
CA LEU A 175 3.78 3.83 17.38
C LEU A 175 3.66 3.69 15.87
N TRP A 176 4.72 3.20 15.17
CA TRP A 176 4.67 3.13 13.70
C TRP A 176 3.53 2.25 13.16
N PRO A 177 3.18 1.09 13.77
CA PRO A 177 2.04 0.30 13.28
C PRO A 177 0.71 1.01 13.48
N VAL A 178 0.59 1.81 14.55
CA VAL A 178 -0.62 2.61 14.82
C VAL A 178 -0.80 3.69 13.74
N PHE A 179 0.24 4.44 13.43
CA PHE A 179 0.20 5.45 12.36
C PHE A 179 0.01 4.82 10.99
N LEU A 180 0.65 3.68 10.71
CA LEU A 180 0.45 2.93 9.47
C LEU A 180 -1.01 2.50 9.32
N SER A 181 -1.58 1.91 10.37
CA SER A 181 -2.96 1.43 10.40
C SER A 181 -3.96 2.55 10.16
N PHE A 182 -3.79 3.66 10.87
CA PHE A 182 -4.63 4.83 10.70
C PHE A 182 -4.50 5.44 9.30
N GLY A 183 -3.26 5.55 8.80
CA GLY A 183 -2.95 6.00 7.45
C GLY A 183 -3.61 5.12 6.38
N MET A 184 -3.48 3.80 6.50
CA MET A 184 -4.09 2.84 5.56
C MET A 184 -5.61 3.00 5.48
N ILE A 185 -6.30 3.09 6.61
CA ILE A 185 -7.76 3.25 6.65
C ILE A 185 -8.18 4.56 5.99
N LEU A 186 -7.54 5.68 6.36
CA LEU A 186 -7.90 7.00 5.85
C LEU A 186 -7.55 7.17 4.36
N VAL A 187 -6.39 6.67 3.93
CA VAL A 187 -6.01 6.68 2.50
C VAL A 187 -6.96 5.81 1.70
N THR A 188 -7.26 4.59 2.15
CA THR A 188 -8.23 3.71 1.49
C THR A 188 -9.59 4.37 1.37
N TYR A 189 -10.10 4.96 2.44
CA TYR A 189 -11.37 5.67 2.42
C TYR A 189 -11.35 6.87 1.47
N SER A 190 -10.31 7.69 1.52
CA SER A 190 -10.16 8.87 0.66
C SER A 190 -10.03 8.49 -0.82
N PHE A 191 -9.34 7.40 -1.10
CA PHE A 191 -9.15 6.88 -2.45
C PHE A 191 -10.49 6.52 -3.13
N THR A 192 -11.50 6.08 -2.36
CA THR A 192 -12.85 5.82 -2.89
C THR A 192 -13.47 7.07 -3.52
N TYR A 193 -13.26 8.24 -2.91
CA TYR A 193 -13.79 9.49 -3.44
C TYR A 193 -13.06 9.94 -4.70
N LEU A 194 -11.75 9.73 -4.76
CA LEU A 194 -10.95 10.04 -5.94
C LEU A 194 -11.46 9.27 -7.16
N LEU A 195 -11.69 7.99 -7.00
CA LEU A 195 -12.17 7.13 -8.09
C LEU A 195 -13.61 7.44 -8.52
N ARG A 196 -14.50 7.78 -7.58
CA ARG A 196 -15.89 8.18 -7.90
C ARG A 196 -15.94 9.49 -8.68
N SER A 197 -15.09 10.45 -8.34
CA SER A 197 -15.07 11.73 -9.05
C SER A 197 -14.61 11.60 -10.51
N SER A 198 -13.86 10.54 -10.83
CA SER A 198 -13.41 10.25 -12.19
C SER A 198 -14.46 9.51 -13.04
N ALA A 199 -15.37 8.76 -12.39
CA ALA A 199 -16.43 8.02 -13.09
C ALA A 199 -17.57 8.93 -13.55
N ASN A 200 -17.70 10.13 -13.00
CA ASN A 200 -18.75 11.12 -13.31
C ASN A 200 -18.28 12.22 -14.29
N LYS A 201 -17.10 12.09 -14.86
CA LYS A 201 -16.55 12.95 -15.92
C LYS A 201 -16.50 12.20 -17.24
#